data_e79827ac97c97ee317dccf6e12e69a53
#
_entry.id   e79827ac97c97ee317dccf6e12e69a53
#
_cell.length_a   1.000
_cell.length_b   1.000
_cell.length_c   1.000
_cell.angle_alpha   90.00
_cell.angle_beta   90.00
_cell.angle_gamma   90.00
#
_symmetry.space_group_name_H-M   'P 1'
#
loop_
_entity.id
_entity.type
_entity.pdbx_description
1 polymer ?
#
loop_
_entity_poly.entity_id
_entity_poly.type
_entity_poly.pdbx_seq_one_letter_code
_entity_poly.pdbx_strand_id
1 'polypeptide(L)'
;MTTFTLIAQKPRPKPSGTAQPRCIFRAALVIALLTQTGVWGQATTISVDVKVVNLPVTVRDKHGQIVRDLTKDDFILEEDGRAQTIKYFAQETNLPLTLGLLVDTSLSQRNVLNEERTASRSFLDQMLTADKDRAFLIHFDREVELLQDLTSSKDKLRAALESLNAPSLKRASQDDPDDRTGSHHGGGTLLYDAIYLASNELMKKQPGRKAVVILSDGVDRGSKESLESAIEAAQRTDTLVYSILFTDPHHDGGGGMGRGAGWPGGGGGGWPGGGHGGHPGGGSGRYPQEAHVDGKKILQRISRETGAHMFEVSKTEPIDKIYASIAEELRMQYSLGYTPVKVDAGAEGYHKITLTAKKKDLSIQTRQGYYADR
;
A
#
# COMPACT_ATOMS: atom_id res chain seq x y z
N MET A 1 -17.37 49.65 -1.47
CA MET A 1 -17.99 50.35 -2.56
C MET A 1 -17.54 49.70 -3.85
N THR A 2 -18.33 48.82 -4.42
CA THR A 2 -18.17 48.35 -5.79
C THR A 2 -19.52 47.78 -6.24
N THR A 3 -20.04 48.41 -7.24
CA THR A 3 -21.42 48.45 -7.75
C THR A 3 -21.75 47.19 -8.54
N PHE A 4 -22.86 46.55 -8.22
CA PHE A 4 -23.50 45.51 -9.05
C PHE A 4 -24.33 46.15 -10.14
N THR A 5 -24.10 45.79 -11.42
CA THR A 5 -24.92 46.16 -12.54
C THR A 5 -25.82 44.99 -12.94
N LEU A 6 -27.13 45.16 -12.72
CA LEU A 6 -28.18 44.27 -13.21
C LEU A 6 -28.43 44.55 -14.71
N ILE A 7 -28.39 43.50 -15.53
CA ILE A 7 -28.85 43.58 -16.95
C ILE A 7 -30.26 43.00 -17.02
N ALA A 8 -31.21 43.85 -17.37
CA ALA A 8 -32.61 43.53 -17.54
C ALA A 8 -32.89 42.81 -18.88
N GLN A 9 -33.71 41.76 -18.82
CA GLN A 9 -34.23 41.03 -19.98
C GLN A 9 -35.43 41.80 -20.60
N LYS A 10 -35.44 41.89 -21.94
CA LYS A 10 -36.46 42.52 -22.78
C LYS A 10 -37.51 41.48 -23.18
N PRO A 11 -38.84 41.85 -23.14
CA PRO A 11 -39.91 40.90 -23.46
C PRO A 11 -40.19 40.79 -24.98
N ARG A 12 -40.67 39.59 -25.38
CA ARG A 12 -41.07 39.25 -26.77
C ARG A 12 -42.48 39.78 -27.06
N PRO A 13 -42.76 40.18 -28.33
CA PRO A 13 -44.11 40.57 -28.75
C PRO A 13 -44.96 39.38 -29.23
N LYS A 14 -46.27 39.47 -28.99
CA LYS A 14 -47.33 38.54 -29.42
C LYS A 14 -47.73 38.82 -30.89
N PRO A 15 -48.16 37.79 -31.69
CA PRO A 15 -48.77 38.02 -32.98
C PRO A 15 -50.29 38.20 -32.85
N SER A 16 -50.79 39.20 -33.58
CA SER A 16 -52.19 39.51 -33.80
C SER A 16 -52.76 38.73 -35.00
N GLY A 17 -53.98 38.23 -34.82
CA GLY A 17 -54.73 37.51 -35.83
C GLY A 17 -55.46 38.41 -36.82
N THR A 18 -55.77 37.85 -37.98
CA THR A 18 -56.99 38.26 -38.78
C THR A 18 -57.39 37.14 -39.74
N ALA A 19 -58.65 36.78 -39.60
CA ALA A 19 -59.76 36.36 -40.46
C ALA A 19 -59.53 35.66 -41.81
N GLN A 20 -60.37 34.64 -42.01
CA GLN A 20 -60.67 33.84 -43.19
C GLN A 20 -61.38 34.69 -44.31
N PRO A 21 -61.55 34.16 -45.62
CA PRO A 21 -62.71 33.37 -45.90
C PRO A 21 -62.52 32.12 -46.82
N ARG A 22 -63.61 31.33 -46.81
CA ARG A 22 -63.89 30.12 -47.57
C ARG A 22 -63.83 30.25 -49.05
N CYS A 23 -63.30 29.24 -49.79
CA CYS A 23 -63.82 28.76 -51.04
C CYS A 23 -63.52 27.28 -51.27
N ILE A 24 -64.57 26.60 -51.70
CA ILE A 24 -64.76 25.21 -52.05
C ILE A 24 -64.12 24.90 -53.38
N PHE A 25 -63.24 23.86 -53.55
CA PHE A 25 -63.16 23.10 -54.80
C PHE A 25 -62.69 21.65 -54.49
N ARG A 26 -63.54 20.70 -54.89
CA ARG A 26 -63.26 19.26 -54.90
C ARG A 26 -62.32 18.95 -56.05
N ALA A 27 -61.21 18.32 -55.77
CA ALA A 27 -60.49 17.53 -56.76
C ALA A 27 -59.82 16.36 -56.03
N ALA A 28 -60.28 15.16 -56.35
CA ALA A 28 -59.71 13.92 -55.87
C ALA A 28 -58.31 13.70 -56.49
N LEU A 29 -57.27 13.59 -55.73
CA LEU A 29 -56.00 13.16 -56.21
C LEU A 29 -55.50 12.09 -55.24
N VAL A 30 -55.46 10.85 -55.74
CA VAL A 30 -54.85 9.69 -55.05
C VAL A 30 -53.35 9.92 -54.99
N ILE A 31 -52.84 10.27 -53.82
CA ILE A 31 -51.40 10.29 -53.58
C ILE A 31 -51.04 9.04 -52.81
N ALA A 32 -50.31 8.16 -53.49
CA ALA A 32 -49.68 6.96 -52.87
C ALA A 32 -48.70 7.41 -51.80
N LEU A 33 -49.00 7.10 -50.54
CA LEU A 33 -48.03 7.27 -49.41
C LEU A 33 -46.94 6.24 -49.58
N LEU A 34 -45.79 6.65 -50.14
CA LEU A 34 -44.52 5.98 -49.96
C LEU A 34 -44.03 6.18 -48.51
N THR A 35 -44.35 5.23 -47.65
CA THR A 35 -43.75 5.18 -46.33
C THR A 35 -42.28 4.80 -46.49
N GLN A 36 -41.40 5.78 -46.50
CA GLN A 36 -39.99 5.58 -46.30
C GLN A 36 -39.78 5.21 -44.81
N THR A 37 -39.71 3.91 -44.50
CA THR A 37 -39.17 3.44 -43.25
C THR A 37 -37.68 3.72 -43.26
N GLY A 38 -37.28 4.86 -42.75
CA GLY A 38 -35.89 5.14 -42.42
C GLY A 38 -35.43 4.14 -41.39
N VAL A 39 -34.67 3.13 -41.80
CA VAL A 39 -33.90 2.29 -40.91
C VAL A 39 -32.84 3.18 -40.26
N TRP A 40 -33.14 3.68 -39.10
CA TRP A 40 -32.14 4.30 -38.25
C TRP A 40 -31.21 3.18 -37.79
N GLY A 41 -30.13 2.96 -38.52
CA GLY A 41 -29.03 2.12 -38.06
C GLY A 41 -28.48 2.72 -36.77
N GLN A 42 -28.84 2.14 -35.64
CA GLN A 42 -28.12 2.42 -34.39
C GLN A 42 -26.68 1.95 -34.60
N ALA A 43 -25.80 2.93 -34.78
CA ALA A 43 -24.37 2.67 -34.65
C ALA A 43 -24.14 2.16 -33.22
N THR A 44 -24.01 0.88 -33.05
CA THR A 44 -23.54 0.27 -31.82
C THR A 44 -22.12 0.77 -31.60
N THR A 45 -21.98 1.80 -30.76
CA THR A 45 -20.67 2.23 -30.28
C THR A 45 -20.17 1.10 -29.40
N ILE A 46 -19.31 0.22 -29.95
CA ILE A 46 -18.58 -0.76 -29.16
C ILE A 46 -17.57 0.04 -28.34
N SER A 47 -17.93 0.37 -27.11
CA SER A 47 -16.99 0.86 -26.11
C SER A 47 -16.08 -0.32 -25.73
N VAL A 48 -14.92 -0.39 -26.33
CA VAL A 48 -13.88 -1.31 -25.88
C VAL A 48 -13.22 -0.62 -24.68
N ASP A 49 -13.55 -1.08 -23.49
CA ASP A 49 -12.83 -0.66 -22.27
C ASP A 49 -11.43 -1.27 -22.35
N VAL A 50 -10.47 -0.44 -22.74
CA VAL A 50 -9.07 -0.86 -22.87
C VAL A 50 -8.40 -0.62 -21.51
N LYS A 51 -8.29 -1.66 -20.72
CA LYS A 51 -7.58 -1.60 -19.45
C LYS A 51 -6.10 -1.35 -19.71
N VAL A 52 -5.61 -0.21 -19.24
CA VAL A 52 -4.18 0.13 -19.25
C VAL A 52 -3.57 -0.33 -17.93
N VAL A 53 -2.54 -1.15 -18.01
CA VAL A 53 -1.71 -1.52 -16.86
C VAL A 53 -0.65 -0.46 -16.68
N ASN A 54 -0.66 0.19 -15.53
CA ASN A 54 0.33 1.22 -15.16
C ASN A 54 1.41 0.62 -14.27
N LEU A 55 2.68 0.90 -14.60
CA LEU A 55 3.86 0.43 -13.89
C LEU A 55 4.66 1.63 -13.38
N PRO A 56 4.59 1.92 -12.08
CA PRO A 56 5.55 2.80 -11.44
C PRO A 56 6.94 2.15 -11.49
N VAL A 57 7.95 2.90 -11.93
CA VAL A 57 9.30 2.36 -12.14
C VAL A 57 10.34 3.31 -11.57
N THR A 58 11.18 2.81 -10.68
CA THR A 58 12.40 3.49 -10.24
C THR A 58 13.61 2.80 -10.84
N VAL A 59 14.53 3.56 -11.40
CA VAL A 59 15.77 3.03 -12.00
C VAL A 59 16.97 3.61 -11.26
N ARG A 60 17.89 2.75 -10.85
CA ARG A 60 19.15 3.13 -10.20
C ARG A 60 20.33 2.61 -10.99
N ASP A 61 21.42 3.39 -10.97
CA ASP A 61 22.69 2.96 -11.49
C ASP A 61 23.45 2.05 -10.48
N LYS A 62 24.63 1.59 -10.86
CA LYS A 62 25.50 0.77 -10.01
C LYS A 62 25.99 1.47 -8.73
N HIS A 63 25.85 2.79 -8.63
CA HIS A 63 26.17 3.60 -7.45
C HIS A 63 24.94 3.87 -6.58
N GLY A 64 23.77 3.34 -6.96
CA GLY A 64 22.50 3.55 -6.26
C GLY A 64 21.82 4.88 -6.58
N GLN A 65 22.37 5.68 -7.52
CA GLN A 65 21.78 6.96 -7.92
C GLN A 65 20.59 6.75 -8.83
N ILE A 66 19.51 7.56 -8.64
CA ILE A 66 18.33 7.48 -9.50
C ILE A 66 18.66 8.05 -10.89
N VAL A 67 18.37 7.26 -11.92
CA VAL A 67 18.57 7.61 -13.33
C VAL A 67 17.29 8.25 -13.87
N ARG A 68 17.40 9.44 -14.49
CA ARG A 68 16.26 10.29 -14.90
C ARG A 68 16.15 10.55 -16.40
N ASP A 69 17.10 10.12 -17.18
CA ASP A 69 17.27 10.45 -18.59
C ASP A 69 16.93 9.28 -19.53
N LEU A 70 16.14 8.32 -19.04
CA LEU A 70 15.70 7.18 -19.82
C LEU A 70 14.46 7.51 -20.64
N THR A 71 14.32 6.79 -21.76
CA THR A 71 13.14 6.82 -22.62
C THR A 71 12.44 5.46 -22.63
N LYS A 72 11.25 5.38 -23.20
CA LYS A 72 10.53 4.10 -23.33
C LYS A 72 11.35 3.04 -24.08
N ASP A 73 12.22 3.47 -24.99
CA ASP A 73 13.00 2.57 -25.84
C ASP A 73 14.18 1.94 -25.10
N ASP A 74 14.51 2.43 -23.90
CA ASP A 74 15.51 1.85 -23.01
C ASP A 74 15.00 0.63 -22.23
N PHE A 75 13.71 0.32 -22.32
CA PHE A 75 13.07 -0.77 -21.56
C PHE A 75 12.63 -1.93 -22.45
N ILE A 76 12.64 -3.14 -21.87
CA ILE A 76 12.04 -4.35 -22.41
C ILE A 76 10.99 -4.80 -21.40
N LEU A 77 9.73 -4.87 -21.83
CA LEU A 77 8.59 -5.25 -21.00
C LEU A 77 8.03 -6.59 -21.47
N GLU A 78 7.85 -7.51 -20.54
CA GLU A 78 7.19 -8.79 -20.76
C GLU A 78 6.08 -9.00 -19.72
N GLU A 79 4.97 -9.59 -20.17
CA GLU A 79 3.88 -10.09 -19.33
C GLU A 79 3.73 -11.60 -19.59
N ASP A 80 3.82 -12.39 -18.54
CA ASP A 80 3.79 -13.85 -18.61
C ASP A 80 4.77 -14.44 -19.65
N GLY A 81 5.96 -13.82 -19.76
CA GLY A 81 7.00 -14.20 -20.73
C GLY A 81 6.74 -13.76 -22.17
N ARG A 82 5.73 -12.92 -22.41
CA ARG A 82 5.40 -12.39 -23.75
C ARG A 82 5.75 -10.91 -23.82
N ALA A 83 6.47 -10.51 -24.84
CA ALA A 83 6.85 -9.12 -25.06
C ALA A 83 5.61 -8.23 -25.21
N GLN A 84 5.63 -7.08 -24.52
CA GLN A 84 4.58 -6.08 -24.53
C GLN A 84 5.12 -4.75 -25.08
N THR A 85 4.24 -3.97 -25.71
CA THR A 85 4.60 -2.65 -26.21
C THR A 85 4.24 -1.58 -25.21
N ILE A 86 5.21 -0.80 -24.74
CA ILE A 86 5.00 0.36 -23.88
C ILE A 86 4.32 1.46 -24.73
N LYS A 87 3.07 1.78 -24.42
CA LYS A 87 2.28 2.79 -25.11
C LYS A 87 2.39 4.18 -24.47
N TYR A 88 2.47 4.20 -23.15
CA TYR A 88 2.55 5.41 -22.35
C TYR A 88 3.86 5.41 -21.58
N PHE A 89 4.52 6.55 -21.57
CA PHE A 89 5.76 6.77 -20.84
C PHE A 89 5.81 8.21 -20.37
N ALA A 90 5.91 8.40 -19.08
CA ALA A 90 6.02 9.72 -18.48
C ALA A 90 6.92 9.66 -17.23
N GLN A 91 7.54 10.79 -16.92
CA GLN A 91 8.13 11.02 -15.61
C GLN A 91 7.10 11.76 -14.77
N GLU A 92 6.55 11.10 -13.77
CA GLU A 92 5.39 11.59 -13.03
C GLU A 92 5.79 12.51 -11.88
N THR A 93 6.14 13.77 -12.17
CA THR A 93 6.47 14.75 -11.14
C THR A 93 5.26 15.56 -10.64
N ASN A 94 4.16 15.58 -11.39
CA ASN A 94 3.03 16.50 -11.15
C ASN A 94 1.71 15.85 -10.74
N LEU A 95 1.61 14.52 -10.73
CA LEU A 95 0.39 13.83 -10.28
C LEU A 95 0.21 13.95 -8.78
N PRO A 96 -1.04 14.09 -8.29
CA PRO A 96 -1.32 14.04 -6.87
C PRO A 96 -0.78 12.77 -6.23
N LEU A 97 -0.23 12.90 -5.02
CA LEU A 97 0.24 11.77 -4.21
C LEU A 97 -0.72 11.56 -3.04
N THR A 98 -1.18 10.33 -2.89
CA THR A 98 -1.83 9.86 -1.66
C THR A 98 -0.85 9.01 -0.88
N LEU A 99 -0.53 9.43 0.34
CA LEU A 99 0.46 8.80 1.20
C LEU A 99 -0.21 8.22 2.45
N GLY A 100 -0.05 6.92 2.68
CA GLY A 100 -0.42 6.28 3.94
C GLY A 100 0.80 6.10 4.83
N LEU A 101 0.70 6.42 6.10
CA LEU A 101 1.70 6.06 7.09
C LEU A 101 1.09 5.05 8.06
N LEU A 102 1.67 3.86 8.14
CA LEU A 102 1.26 2.77 9.01
C LEU A 102 2.34 2.55 10.06
N VAL A 103 2.02 2.81 11.31
CA VAL A 103 2.97 2.76 12.42
C VAL A 103 2.63 1.59 13.35
N ASP A 104 3.56 0.70 13.50
CA ASP A 104 3.49 -0.39 14.48
C ASP A 104 3.71 0.18 15.88
N THR A 105 2.69 0.10 16.71
CA THR A 105 2.76 0.54 18.12
C THR A 105 2.84 -0.61 19.10
N SER A 106 3.09 -1.83 18.61
CA SER A 106 3.25 -3.02 19.46
C SER A 106 4.38 -2.86 20.47
N LEU A 107 4.41 -3.74 21.47
CA LEU A 107 5.39 -3.64 22.55
C LEU A 107 6.84 -3.73 22.08
N SER A 108 7.10 -4.41 20.96
CA SER A 108 8.43 -4.50 20.35
C SER A 108 8.95 -3.16 19.83
N GLN A 109 8.05 -2.23 19.45
CA GLN A 109 8.40 -0.92 18.88
C GLN A 109 8.48 0.21 19.92
N ARG A 110 8.20 -0.08 21.18
CA ARG A 110 8.06 0.93 22.24
C ARG A 110 9.27 1.87 22.37
N ASN A 111 10.47 1.33 22.20
CA ASN A 111 11.71 2.10 22.42
C ASN A 111 12.04 3.06 21.28
N VAL A 112 11.55 2.77 20.06
CA VAL A 112 11.83 3.53 18.84
C VAL A 112 10.73 4.51 18.47
N LEU A 113 9.54 4.41 19.08
CA LEU A 113 8.35 5.18 18.72
C LEU A 113 8.55 6.72 18.72
N ASN A 114 9.38 7.25 19.62
CA ASN A 114 9.67 8.68 19.66
C ASN A 114 10.52 9.15 18.48
N GLU A 115 11.48 8.34 18.06
CA GLU A 115 12.31 8.59 16.88
C GLU A 115 11.47 8.49 15.61
N GLU A 116 10.65 7.45 15.49
CA GLU A 116 9.70 7.26 14.40
C GLU A 116 8.74 8.45 14.24
N ARG A 117 8.19 8.93 15.34
CA ARG A 117 7.27 10.08 15.37
C ARG A 117 7.94 11.35 14.82
N THR A 118 9.15 11.64 15.29
CA THR A 118 9.90 12.84 14.91
C THR A 118 10.27 12.81 13.43
N ALA A 119 10.80 11.67 12.97
CA ALA A 119 11.18 11.48 11.58
C ALA A 119 9.97 11.46 10.63
N SER A 120 8.86 10.82 11.04
CA SER A 120 7.60 10.80 10.29
C SER A 120 7.02 12.19 10.10
N ARG A 121 7.10 13.03 11.11
CA ARG A 121 6.68 14.45 11.01
C ARG A 121 7.49 15.18 9.94
N SER A 122 8.82 15.09 10.00
CA SER A 122 9.71 15.72 9.02
C SER A 122 9.43 15.21 7.60
N PHE A 123 9.22 13.93 7.45
CA PHE A 123 8.88 13.30 6.17
C PHE A 123 7.56 13.82 5.59
N LEU A 124 6.48 13.83 6.38
CA LEU A 124 5.19 14.35 5.93
C LEU A 124 5.27 15.83 5.56
N ASP A 125 6.03 16.62 6.32
CA ASP A 125 6.24 18.03 6.02
C ASP A 125 6.95 18.26 4.68
N GLN A 126 7.88 17.37 4.31
CA GLN A 126 8.61 17.43 3.05
C GLN A 126 7.80 16.89 1.88
N MET A 127 7.04 15.80 2.11
CA MET A 127 6.34 15.11 1.02
C MET A 127 5.09 15.82 0.56
N LEU A 128 4.33 16.39 1.48
CA LEU A 128 3.04 16.96 1.14
C LEU A 128 3.18 18.36 0.55
N THR A 129 2.78 18.48 -0.71
CA THR A 129 2.59 19.76 -1.37
C THR A 129 1.15 20.22 -1.13
N ALA A 130 0.96 21.38 -0.50
CA ALA A 130 -0.24 21.82 0.20
C ALA A 130 -1.59 21.63 -0.50
N ASP A 131 -1.65 21.66 -1.84
CA ASP A 131 -2.94 21.66 -2.56
C ASP A 131 -3.24 20.37 -3.33
N LYS A 132 -2.26 19.49 -3.49
CA LYS A 132 -2.38 18.31 -4.36
C LYS A 132 -2.29 17.01 -3.60
N ASP A 133 -1.45 16.97 -2.59
CA ASP A 133 -1.12 15.73 -1.91
C ASP A 133 -1.96 15.56 -0.65
N ARG A 134 -2.26 14.31 -0.33
CA ARG A 134 -3.01 13.95 0.88
C ARG A 134 -2.28 12.84 1.60
N ALA A 135 -2.44 12.81 2.91
CA ALA A 135 -1.97 11.68 3.71
C ALA A 135 -3.01 11.25 4.74
N PHE A 136 -2.88 10.02 5.20
CA PHE A 136 -3.58 9.47 6.34
C PHE A 136 -2.59 8.77 7.26
N LEU A 137 -3.00 8.55 8.51
CA LEU A 137 -2.21 7.87 9.53
C LEU A 137 -3.01 6.75 10.16
N ILE A 138 -2.46 5.55 10.12
CA ILE A 138 -2.94 4.36 10.82
C ILE A 138 -1.88 3.95 11.83
N HIS A 139 -2.28 3.57 13.02
CA HIS A 139 -1.44 2.75 13.88
C HIS A 139 -2.04 1.35 14.03
N PHE A 140 -1.20 0.40 14.31
CA PHE A 140 -1.63 -0.97 14.50
C PHE A 140 -0.82 -1.67 15.60
N ASP A 141 -1.52 -2.40 16.43
CA ASP A 141 -1.01 -3.34 17.41
C ASP A 141 -2.03 -4.51 17.49
N ARG A 142 -2.79 -4.64 18.57
CA ARG A 142 -3.93 -5.58 18.71
C ARG A 142 -5.16 -5.15 17.91
N GLU A 143 -5.21 -3.90 17.53
CA GLU A 143 -6.27 -3.27 16.76
C GLU A 143 -5.63 -2.43 15.66
N VAL A 144 -6.37 -2.21 14.58
CA VAL A 144 -5.99 -1.27 13.52
C VAL A 144 -6.88 -0.04 13.65
N GLU A 145 -6.27 1.10 13.93
CA GLU A 145 -6.99 2.35 14.15
C GLU A 145 -6.53 3.44 13.18
N LEU A 146 -7.51 4.09 12.53
CA LEU A 146 -7.30 5.25 11.68
C LEU A 146 -7.21 6.51 12.56
N LEU A 147 -5.98 6.95 12.88
CA LEU A 147 -5.76 8.14 13.72
C LEU A 147 -6.08 9.44 12.99
N GLN A 148 -5.81 9.48 11.68
CA GLN A 148 -6.12 10.61 10.83
C GLN A 148 -6.54 10.13 9.44
N ASP A 149 -7.75 10.48 9.05
CA ASP A 149 -8.26 10.25 7.70
C ASP A 149 -7.58 11.19 6.68
N LEU A 150 -7.77 10.89 5.41
CA LEU A 150 -7.19 11.61 4.28
C LEU A 150 -7.29 13.13 4.42
N THR A 151 -6.15 13.79 4.53
CA THR A 151 -6.06 15.24 4.68
C THR A 151 -4.80 15.80 4.01
N SER A 152 -4.88 17.05 3.53
CA SER A 152 -3.72 17.85 3.13
C SER A 152 -3.17 18.71 4.29
N SER A 153 -3.85 18.73 5.44
CA SER A 153 -3.46 19.53 6.59
C SER A 153 -2.31 18.88 7.36
N LYS A 154 -1.12 19.47 7.25
CA LYS A 154 0.04 19.06 8.02
C LYS A 154 -0.18 19.13 9.53
N ASP A 155 -0.95 20.12 10.01
CA ASP A 155 -1.23 20.29 11.44
C ASP A 155 -2.09 19.14 11.99
N LYS A 156 -3.09 18.66 11.23
CA LYS A 156 -3.87 17.49 11.63
C LYS A 156 -3.02 16.23 11.69
N LEU A 157 -2.14 16.04 10.71
CA LEU A 157 -1.23 14.89 10.69
C LEU A 157 -0.22 14.94 11.84
N ARG A 158 0.30 16.14 12.17
CA ARG A 158 1.20 16.32 13.33
C ARG A 158 0.48 16.00 14.63
N ALA A 159 -0.75 16.50 14.81
CA ALA A 159 -1.54 16.19 16.00
C ALA A 159 -1.80 14.68 16.14
N ALA A 160 -2.11 14.00 15.03
CA ALA A 160 -2.29 12.56 15.03
C ALA A 160 -0.99 11.80 15.36
N LEU A 161 0.16 12.22 14.81
CA LEU A 161 1.46 11.65 15.17
C LEU A 161 1.77 11.82 16.67
N GLU A 162 1.39 12.94 17.25
CA GLU A 162 1.58 13.21 18.68
C GLU A 162 0.69 12.33 19.58
N SER A 163 -0.43 11.85 19.04
CA SER A 163 -1.33 10.93 19.76
C SER A 163 -0.84 9.47 19.77
N LEU A 164 0.15 9.13 18.96
CA LEU A 164 0.75 7.77 18.96
C LEU A 164 1.31 7.42 20.33
N ASN A 165 0.80 6.38 20.94
CA ASN A 165 1.27 5.90 22.24
C ASN A 165 1.48 4.40 22.18
N ALA A 166 2.56 3.91 22.77
CA ALA A 166 2.72 2.49 22.98
C ALA A 166 1.66 1.98 23.99
N PRO A 167 1.16 0.75 23.81
CA PRO A 167 0.19 0.16 24.74
C PRO A 167 0.71 0.19 26.17
N SER A 168 -0.10 0.66 27.12
CA SER A 168 0.28 0.60 28.52
C SER A 168 0.12 -0.83 29.05
N LEU A 169 1.14 -1.39 29.68
CA LEU A 169 1.09 -2.71 30.30
C LEU A 169 -0.05 -2.84 31.33
N LYS A 170 -0.59 -1.73 31.83
CA LYS A 170 -1.69 -1.70 32.80
C LYS A 170 -3.05 -2.08 32.22
N ARG A 171 -3.29 -1.91 30.91
CA ARG A 171 -4.55 -2.34 30.29
C ARG A 171 -4.63 -3.85 30.07
N ALA A 172 -3.49 -4.52 29.98
CA ALA A 172 -3.44 -5.98 29.78
C ALA A 172 -3.86 -6.79 31.02
N SER A 173 -3.98 -6.16 32.19
CA SER A 173 -4.23 -6.85 33.47
C SER A 173 -5.60 -6.54 34.11
N GLN A 174 -6.46 -5.74 33.48
CA GLN A 174 -7.72 -5.30 34.09
C GLN A 174 -9.03 -5.79 33.43
N ASP A 175 -8.94 -6.41 32.25
CA ASP A 175 -10.18 -6.67 31.49
C ASP A 175 -10.71 -8.11 31.48
N ASP A 176 -10.12 -9.05 32.26
CA ASP A 176 -10.80 -10.34 32.45
C ASP A 176 -10.44 -11.06 33.76
N PRO A 177 -11.33 -11.06 34.79
CA PRO A 177 -11.14 -11.83 36.01
C PRO A 177 -11.31 -13.34 35.83
N ASP A 178 -11.80 -13.83 34.69
CA ASP A 178 -12.22 -15.23 34.50
C ASP A 178 -11.31 -16.05 33.56
N ASP A 179 -10.28 -15.44 32.96
CA ASP A 179 -9.36 -16.17 32.09
C ASP A 179 -8.27 -16.89 32.90
N ARG A 180 -8.67 -17.99 33.56
CA ARG A 180 -7.78 -18.94 34.24
C ARG A 180 -7.16 -19.97 33.30
N THR A 181 -7.42 -19.91 32.01
CA THR A 181 -6.75 -20.72 31.00
C THR A 181 -5.50 -19.97 30.57
N GLY A 182 -4.32 -20.41 30.98
CA GLY A 182 -3.02 -19.81 30.71
C GLY A 182 -2.68 -19.62 29.22
N SER A 183 -3.51 -18.90 28.52
CA SER A 183 -3.23 -18.34 27.20
C SER A 183 -2.29 -17.18 27.42
N HIS A 184 -1.05 -17.32 27.06
CA HIS A 184 -0.08 -16.24 26.97
C HIS A 184 -0.65 -15.17 26.03
N HIS A 185 -1.25 -14.13 26.60
CA HIS A 185 -1.65 -12.93 25.86
C HIS A 185 -0.40 -12.14 25.49
N GLY A 186 0.43 -12.73 24.64
CA GLY A 186 1.48 -12.04 23.93
C GLY A 186 0.83 -10.98 23.04
N GLY A 187 1.38 -9.75 23.04
CA GLY A 187 0.85 -8.63 22.25
C GLY A 187 0.55 -9.06 20.80
N GLY A 188 -0.60 -8.64 20.28
CA GLY A 188 -0.96 -8.80 18.87
C GLY A 188 -0.25 -7.76 18.02
N THR A 189 -0.09 -8.04 16.73
CA THR A 189 0.37 -7.08 15.71
C THR A 189 -0.37 -7.41 14.41
N LEU A 190 -1.31 -6.55 14.01
CA LEU A 190 -2.21 -6.79 12.89
C LEU A 190 -1.66 -6.13 11.62
N LEU A 191 -0.46 -6.52 11.20
CA LEU A 191 0.25 -5.94 10.06
C LEU A 191 -0.50 -6.12 8.74
N TYR A 192 -0.98 -7.34 8.47
CA TYR A 192 -1.65 -7.62 7.19
C TYR A 192 -3.02 -6.97 7.12
N ASP A 193 -3.76 -6.93 8.23
CA ASP A 193 -5.03 -6.21 8.31
C ASP A 193 -4.84 -4.72 8.07
N ALA A 194 -3.78 -4.10 8.61
CA ALA A 194 -3.47 -2.69 8.40
C ALA A 194 -3.18 -2.36 6.93
N ILE A 195 -2.38 -3.21 6.24
CA ILE A 195 -2.10 -3.03 4.80
C ILE A 195 -3.37 -3.20 3.97
N TYR A 196 -4.16 -4.23 4.28
CA TYR A 196 -5.41 -4.51 3.57
C TYR A 196 -6.41 -3.37 3.70
N LEU A 197 -6.65 -2.87 4.92
CA LEU A 197 -7.54 -1.74 5.18
C LEU A 197 -7.06 -0.46 4.50
N ALA A 198 -5.77 -0.14 4.62
CA ALA A 198 -5.18 1.01 3.94
C ALA A 198 -5.40 0.94 2.42
N SER A 199 -5.19 -0.22 1.81
CA SER A 199 -5.33 -0.42 0.37
C SER A 199 -6.78 -0.36 -0.09
N ASN A 200 -7.65 -1.19 0.49
CA ASN A 200 -9.02 -1.35 0.02
C ASN A 200 -9.96 -0.19 0.40
N GLU A 201 -9.81 0.38 1.60
CA GLU A 201 -10.74 1.39 2.08
C GLU A 201 -10.28 2.81 1.76
N LEU A 202 -8.98 3.09 1.86
CA LEU A 202 -8.46 4.44 1.72
C LEU A 202 -7.85 4.68 0.33
N MET A 203 -6.96 3.79 -0.16
CA MET A 203 -6.24 3.99 -1.41
C MET A 203 -7.07 3.71 -2.66
N LYS A 204 -7.98 2.74 -2.63
CA LYS A 204 -8.78 2.32 -3.79
C LYS A 204 -9.53 3.45 -4.48
N LYS A 205 -10.00 4.42 -3.71
CA LYS A 205 -10.81 5.55 -4.20
C LYS A 205 -9.97 6.76 -4.62
N GLN A 206 -8.64 6.70 -4.45
CA GLN A 206 -7.78 7.84 -4.72
C GLN A 206 -7.21 7.79 -6.13
N PRO A 207 -7.25 8.91 -6.86
CA PRO A 207 -6.57 9.05 -8.14
C PRO A 207 -5.07 9.33 -7.95
N GLY A 208 -4.30 9.16 -9.01
CA GLY A 208 -2.89 9.52 -9.03
C GLY A 208 -1.98 8.49 -8.38
N ARG A 209 -0.86 8.96 -7.84
CA ARG A 209 0.16 8.11 -7.21
C ARG A 209 -0.25 7.72 -5.81
N LYS A 210 -0.01 6.47 -5.47
CA LYS A 210 -0.39 5.91 -4.17
C LYS A 210 0.80 5.19 -3.54
N ALA A 211 1.12 5.56 -2.31
CA ALA A 211 2.18 4.92 -1.55
C ALA A 211 1.78 4.76 -0.08
N VAL A 212 2.18 3.64 0.48
CA VAL A 212 2.11 3.36 1.92
C VAL A 212 3.54 3.20 2.43
N VAL A 213 3.84 3.78 3.58
CA VAL A 213 5.08 3.56 4.31
C VAL A 213 4.75 2.87 5.62
N ILE A 214 5.33 1.70 5.84
CA ILE A 214 5.15 0.89 7.04
C ILE A 214 6.40 0.99 7.90
N LEU A 215 6.20 1.22 9.19
CA LEU A 215 7.24 1.18 10.21
C LEU A 215 6.92 0.01 11.15
N SER A 216 7.71 -1.07 11.10
CA SER A 216 7.44 -2.30 11.87
C SER A 216 8.67 -3.20 11.92
N ASP A 217 8.68 -4.19 12.83
CA ASP A 217 9.62 -5.32 12.80
C ASP A 217 9.19 -6.43 11.82
N GLY A 218 8.03 -6.29 11.20
CA GLY A 218 7.50 -7.20 10.18
C GLY A 218 6.87 -8.48 10.72
N VAL A 219 6.70 -8.59 12.01
CA VAL A 219 6.09 -9.77 12.66
C VAL A 219 4.59 -9.55 12.78
N ASP A 220 3.81 -10.34 12.05
CA ASP A 220 2.35 -10.39 12.19
C ASP A 220 1.94 -11.39 13.27
N ARG A 221 1.00 -11.00 14.12
CA ARG A 221 0.44 -11.86 15.17
C ARG A 221 -1.04 -11.57 15.38
N GLY A 222 -1.86 -12.18 14.55
CA GLY A 222 -3.30 -12.16 14.75
C GLY A 222 -4.13 -11.50 13.66
N SER A 223 -3.55 -11.05 12.55
CA SER A 223 -4.32 -10.57 11.41
C SER A 223 -5.32 -11.63 10.93
N LYS A 224 -6.49 -11.18 10.52
CA LYS A 224 -7.51 -12.01 9.85
C LYS A 224 -7.17 -12.22 8.39
N GLU A 225 -6.56 -11.23 7.79
CA GLU A 225 -6.07 -11.27 6.42
C GLU A 225 -4.73 -12.02 6.35
N SER A 226 -4.48 -12.67 5.21
CA SER A 226 -3.18 -13.29 4.94
C SER A 226 -2.20 -12.29 4.33
N LEU A 227 -0.91 -12.64 4.35
CA LEU A 227 0.12 -11.87 3.65
C LEU A 227 -0.20 -11.71 2.15
N GLU A 228 -0.68 -12.78 1.53
CA GLU A 228 -1.08 -12.79 0.12
C GLU A 228 -2.24 -11.83 -0.13
N SER A 229 -3.28 -11.86 0.71
CA SER A 229 -4.44 -10.98 0.62
C SER A 229 -4.05 -9.50 0.76
N ALA A 230 -3.16 -9.18 1.70
CA ALA A 230 -2.66 -7.82 1.89
C ALA A 230 -1.86 -7.31 0.68
N ILE A 231 -0.97 -8.14 0.12
CA ILE A 231 -0.20 -7.81 -1.10
C ILE A 231 -1.15 -7.64 -2.30
N GLU A 232 -2.10 -8.56 -2.48
CA GLU A 232 -3.09 -8.48 -3.56
C GLU A 232 -3.90 -7.19 -3.48
N ALA A 233 -4.37 -6.80 -2.29
CA ALA A 233 -5.10 -5.56 -2.07
C ALA A 233 -4.28 -4.33 -2.50
N ALA A 234 -2.99 -4.28 -2.14
CA ALA A 234 -2.09 -3.21 -2.55
C ALA A 234 -1.87 -3.18 -4.08
N GLN A 235 -1.67 -4.36 -4.71
CA GLN A 235 -1.47 -4.46 -6.16
C GLN A 235 -2.73 -4.07 -6.95
N ARG A 236 -3.93 -4.47 -6.50
CA ARG A 236 -5.20 -4.11 -7.15
C ARG A 236 -5.48 -2.60 -7.10
N THR A 237 -4.93 -1.93 -6.12
CA THR A 237 -5.09 -0.48 -5.95
C THR A 237 -3.92 0.33 -6.49
N ASP A 238 -2.95 -0.28 -7.18
CA ASP A 238 -1.71 0.35 -7.65
C ASP A 238 -0.96 1.09 -6.54
N THR A 239 -0.94 0.52 -5.33
CA THR A 239 -0.32 1.10 -4.15
C THR A 239 1.08 0.52 -3.93
N LEU A 240 2.09 1.37 -3.92
CA LEU A 240 3.45 1.02 -3.53
C LEU A 240 3.54 0.88 -2.01
N VAL A 241 4.14 -0.19 -1.52
CA VAL A 241 4.29 -0.40 -0.07
C VAL A 241 5.76 -0.40 0.30
N TYR A 242 6.25 0.73 0.77
CA TYR A 242 7.58 0.87 1.36
C TYR A 242 7.56 0.33 2.78
N SER A 243 8.57 -0.41 3.15
CA SER A 243 8.72 -0.92 4.51
C SER A 243 9.99 -0.41 5.14
N ILE A 244 9.91 0.07 6.37
CA ILE A 244 11.04 0.48 7.18
C ILE A 244 11.12 -0.48 8.37
N LEU A 245 12.17 -1.31 8.36
CA LEU A 245 12.43 -2.27 9.41
C LEU A 245 13.13 -1.57 10.57
N PHE A 246 12.47 -1.62 11.73
CA PHE A 246 13.08 -1.30 13.00
C PHE A 246 13.36 -2.59 13.77
N THR A 247 14.62 -2.82 14.11
CA THR A 247 15.02 -3.89 15.04
C THR A 247 15.45 -3.25 16.35
N ASP A 248 14.81 -3.62 17.46
CA ASP A 248 15.31 -3.25 18.78
C ASP A 248 16.63 -4.00 19.03
N PRO A 249 17.77 -3.29 19.13
CA PRO A 249 19.06 -3.92 19.37
C PRO A 249 19.13 -4.70 20.68
N HIS A 250 18.15 -4.54 21.57
CA HIS A 250 18.07 -5.25 22.84
C HIS A 250 17.31 -6.59 22.77
N HIS A 251 16.59 -6.87 21.68
CA HIS A 251 15.86 -8.14 21.52
C HIS A 251 16.66 -9.24 20.81
N ASP A 252 17.75 -8.92 20.14
CA ASP A 252 18.58 -9.88 19.38
C ASP A 252 19.63 -10.62 20.24
N GLY A 253 19.62 -10.39 21.56
CA GLY A 253 20.62 -10.91 22.51
C GLY A 253 20.26 -12.23 23.25
N GLY A 254 19.13 -12.88 22.92
CA GLY A 254 18.62 -14.06 23.64
C GLY A 254 19.16 -15.42 23.19
N GLY A 255 20.19 -15.48 22.39
CA GLY A 255 20.72 -16.73 21.86
C GLY A 255 22.22 -16.91 22.04
N GLY A 256 22.68 -17.29 23.20
CA GLY A 256 23.98 -17.87 23.14
C GLY A 256 24.96 -17.58 24.26
N MET A 257 25.52 -18.63 24.68
CA MET A 257 26.76 -18.81 25.47
C MET A 257 26.68 -18.61 26.97
N GLY A 258 25.96 -19.50 27.60
CA GLY A 258 26.37 -19.98 28.92
C GLY A 258 27.74 -20.68 28.82
N ARG A 259 28.80 -19.90 28.70
CA ARG A 259 30.12 -20.41 29.08
C ARG A 259 30.13 -20.55 30.59
N GLY A 260 29.93 -21.80 31.04
CA GLY A 260 30.18 -22.19 32.41
C GLY A 260 31.60 -21.83 32.77
N ALA A 261 31.77 -20.70 33.46
CA ALA A 261 32.98 -20.49 34.27
C ALA A 261 32.85 -21.38 35.50
N GLY A 262 33.51 -22.53 35.43
CA GLY A 262 33.68 -23.39 36.57
C GLY A 262 34.41 -22.64 37.69
N TRP A 263 33.80 -22.60 38.83
CA TRP A 263 34.47 -22.22 40.07
C TRP A 263 35.14 -23.48 40.66
N PRO A 264 36.44 -23.49 40.94
CA PRO A 264 37.09 -24.55 41.67
C PRO A 264 37.07 -24.17 43.15
N GLY A 265 36.54 -25.01 43.97
CA GLY A 265 36.94 -24.94 45.37
C GLY A 265 35.83 -25.20 46.38
N GLY A 266 36.00 -26.21 47.18
CA GLY A 266 35.46 -26.30 48.51
C GLY A 266 34.83 -27.63 48.89
N GLY A 267 35.62 -28.43 49.43
CA GLY A 267 35.43 -29.75 49.97
C GLY A 267 34.43 -29.91 51.12
N GLY A 268 34.12 -31.16 51.42
CA GLY A 268 33.78 -31.59 52.75
C GLY A 268 32.36 -32.10 52.94
N GLY A 269 32.27 -33.38 53.28
CA GLY A 269 31.16 -33.87 54.08
C GLY A 269 30.35 -34.99 53.48
N GLY A 270 30.78 -36.22 53.61
CA GLY A 270 30.02 -37.43 53.33
C GLY A 270 28.89 -37.69 54.31
N TRP A 271 27.81 -38.25 53.84
CA TRP A 271 26.84 -39.05 54.58
C TRP A 271 26.35 -40.18 53.66
N PRO A 272 26.37 -41.43 54.15
CA PRO A 272 25.83 -42.56 53.41
C PRO A 272 24.38 -42.85 53.85
N GLY A 273 23.52 -43.13 52.97
CA GLY A 273 22.26 -43.76 53.33
C GLY A 273 21.10 -43.56 52.36
N GLY A 274 20.63 -44.64 51.79
CA GLY A 274 19.25 -44.84 51.44
C GLY A 274 18.94 -44.93 49.95
N GLY A 275 18.81 -46.16 49.45
CA GLY A 275 18.43 -46.55 48.11
C GLY A 275 16.95 -46.35 47.77
N HIS A 276 16.65 -46.71 46.58
CA HIS A 276 15.38 -47.06 45.91
C HIS A 276 14.74 -45.99 45.00
N GLY A 277 14.49 -46.44 43.80
CA GLY A 277 13.46 -45.98 42.92
C GLY A 277 13.93 -45.53 41.54
N GLY A 278 14.19 -46.49 40.65
CA GLY A 278 14.35 -46.23 39.24
C GLY A 278 13.05 -45.76 38.66
N HIS A 279 13.04 -44.55 38.09
CA HIS A 279 11.99 -44.12 37.16
C HIS A 279 12.57 -44.19 35.74
N PRO A 280 11.88 -44.87 34.81
CA PRO A 280 12.30 -44.91 33.41
C PRO A 280 12.06 -43.57 32.76
N GLY A 281 13.00 -43.15 31.98
CA GLY A 281 13.13 -41.92 31.25
C GLY A 281 11.83 -41.31 30.71
N GLY A 282 11.51 -40.12 31.23
CA GLY A 282 10.62 -39.21 30.57
C GLY A 282 11.33 -38.64 29.34
N GLY A 283 10.92 -39.05 28.16
CA GLY A 283 11.35 -38.46 26.92
C GLY A 283 11.04 -36.97 26.98
N SER A 284 12.07 -36.14 26.91
CA SER A 284 11.92 -34.72 26.62
C SER A 284 11.28 -34.62 25.25
N GLY A 285 9.95 -34.45 25.24
CA GLY A 285 9.23 -34.04 24.05
C GLY A 285 9.88 -32.76 23.58
N ARG A 286 10.63 -32.83 22.49
CA ARG A 286 10.97 -31.64 21.71
C ARG A 286 9.65 -31.07 21.25
N TYR A 287 9.16 -30.04 21.93
CA TYR A 287 8.14 -29.17 21.38
C TYR A 287 8.70 -28.67 20.04
N PRO A 288 7.94 -28.73 18.95
CA PRO A 288 8.39 -28.13 17.70
C PRO A 288 8.75 -26.69 18.01
N GLN A 289 9.99 -26.30 17.77
CA GLN A 289 10.41 -24.92 17.80
C GLN A 289 9.51 -24.23 16.79
N GLU A 290 8.61 -23.36 17.26
CA GLU A 290 7.81 -22.50 16.39
C GLU A 290 8.80 -21.82 15.45
N ALA A 291 8.59 -22.01 14.16
CA ALA A 291 9.44 -21.41 13.13
C ALA A 291 9.43 -19.89 13.39
N HIS A 292 10.57 -19.35 13.81
CA HIS A 292 10.71 -17.93 14.09
C HIS A 292 10.39 -17.21 12.79
N VAL A 293 9.25 -16.51 12.77
CA VAL A 293 8.79 -15.77 11.59
C VAL A 293 9.81 -14.65 11.34
N ASP A 294 10.46 -14.70 10.18
CA ASP A 294 11.46 -13.71 9.79
C ASP A 294 10.73 -12.46 9.23
N GLY A 295 10.44 -11.52 10.11
CA GLY A 295 9.75 -10.29 9.75
C GLY A 295 10.44 -9.49 8.64
N LYS A 296 11.78 -9.53 8.61
CA LYS A 296 12.55 -8.90 7.52
C LYS A 296 12.19 -9.48 6.15
N LYS A 297 12.08 -10.81 6.05
CA LYS A 297 11.68 -11.44 4.78
C LYS A 297 10.25 -11.10 4.38
N ILE A 298 9.35 -10.96 5.35
CA ILE A 298 7.97 -10.53 5.12
C ILE A 298 7.94 -9.13 4.55
N LEU A 299 8.60 -8.17 5.21
CA LEU A 299 8.66 -6.78 4.74
C LEU A 299 9.33 -6.68 3.37
N GLN A 300 10.42 -7.42 3.13
CA GLN A 300 11.05 -7.51 1.80
C GLN A 300 10.10 -8.01 0.73
N ARG A 301 9.30 -9.05 1.04
CA ARG A 301 8.33 -9.61 0.11
C ARG A 301 7.23 -8.61 -0.22
N ILE A 302 6.64 -7.96 0.80
CA ILE A 302 5.60 -6.95 0.64
C ILE A 302 6.09 -5.83 -0.28
N SER A 303 7.23 -5.21 0.04
CA SER A 303 7.76 -4.09 -0.73
C SER A 303 8.11 -4.49 -2.16
N ARG A 304 8.80 -5.62 -2.36
CA ARG A 304 9.21 -6.09 -3.68
C ARG A 304 8.02 -6.42 -4.57
N GLU A 305 6.99 -7.12 -4.06
CA GLU A 305 5.85 -7.53 -4.87
C GLU A 305 4.92 -6.36 -5.21
N THR A 306 4.92 -5.31 -4.39
CA THR A 306 4.16 -4.08 -4.66
C THR A 306 4.94 -3.03 -5.45
N GLY A 307 6.26 -3.22 -5.67
CA GLY A 307 7.09 -2.36 -6.50
C GLY A 307 7.87 -1.29 -5.75
N ALA A 308 7.97 -1.39 -4.42
CA ALA A 308 8.73 -0.50 -3.57
C ALA A 308 9.96 -1.17 -2.94
N HIS A 309 10.71 -0.44 -2.10
CA HIS A 309 11.87 -0.95 -1.37
C HIS A 309 11.57 -1.17 0.12
N MET A 310 12.27 -2.11 0.70
CA MET A 310 12.40 -2.25 2.15
C MET A 310 13.75 -1.67 2.59
N PHE A 311 13.70 -0.84 3.61
CA PHE A 311 14.86 -0.23 4.26
C PHE A 311 15.02 -0.79 5.67
N GLU A 312 16.24 -0.76 6.18
CA GLU A 312 16.56 -1.18 7.54
C GLU A 312 17.25 -0.04 8.27
N VAL A 313 16.66 0.38 9.39
CA VAL A 313 17.24 1.45 10.20
C VAL A 313 18.53 0.98 10.85
N SER A 314 19.59 1.76 10.68
CA SER A 314 20.90 1.49 11.23
C SER A 314 21.64 2.78 11.55
N LYS A 315 22.80 2.68 12.22
CA LYS A 315 23.66 3.85 12.47
C LYS A 315 24.17 4.53 11.21
N THR A 316 24.34 3.78 10.13
CA THR A 316 24.79 4.29 8.82
C THR A 316 23.64 4.77 7.96
N GLU A 317 22.44 4.26 8.19
CA GLU A 317 21.22 4.59 7.48
C GLU A 317 20.08 4.92 8.48
N PRO A 318 20.14 6.10 9.11
CA PRO A 318 19.11 6.55 10.03
C PRO A 318 17.80 6.84 9.29
N ILE A 319 16.69 6.83 10.02
CA ILE A 319 15.34 6.96 9.47
C ILE A 319 15.16 8.21 8.58
N ASP A 320 15.78 9.33 8.93
CA ASP A 320 15.69 10.57 8.13
C ASP A 320 16.29 10.39 6.72
N LYS A 321 17.39 9.65 6.59
CA LYS A 321 17.97 9.32 5.28
C LYS A 321 17.08 8.37 4.48
N ILE A 322 16.47 7.39 5.16
CA ILE A 322 15.51 6.47 4.55
C ILE A 322 14.32 7.25 4.00
N TYR A 323 13.75 8.14 4.80
CA TYR A 323 12.64 8.98 4.35
C TYR A 323 13.03 9.89 3.17
N ALA A 324 14.24 10.45 3.19
CA ALA A 324 14.75 11.23 2.05
C ALA A 324 14.86 10.36 0.78
N SER A 325 15.31 9.11 0.90
CA SER A 325 15.38 8.16 -0.21
C SER A 325 14.00 7.80 -0.76
N ILE A 326 13.03 7.55 0.12
CA ILE A 326 11.63 7.28 -0.28
C ILE A 326 11.03 8.51 -0.98
N ALA A 327 11.29 9.71 -0.45
CA ALA A 327 10.82 10.96 -1.04
C ALA A 327 11.42 11.17 -2.43
N GLU A 328 12.69 10.88 -2.61
CA GLU A 328 13.37 10.97 -3.90
C GLU A 328 12.80 9.95 -4.90
N GLU A 329 12.63 8.69 -4.51
CA GLU A 329 12.00 7.67 -5.35
C GLU A 329 10.62 8.10 -5.81
N LEU A 330 9.75 8.49 -4.89
CA LEU A 330 8.37 8.89 -5.21
C LEU A 330 8.30 10.11 -6.14
N ARG A 331 9.28 11.02 -6.09
CA ARG A 331 9.33 12.20 -6.98
C ARG A 331 9.92 11.90 -8.36
N MET A 332 10.74 10.86 -8.47
CA MET A 332 11.57 10.59 -9.65
C MET A 332 11.12 9.35 -10.42
N GLN A 333 9.98 8.80 -10.09
CA GLN A 333 9.43 7.62 -10.76
C GLN A 333 9.08 7.90 -12.21
N TYR A 334 9.35 6.90 -13.06
CA TYR A 334 8.71 6.79 -14.35
C TYR A 334 7.37 6.07 -14.21
N SER A 335 6.44 6.44 -15.07
CA SER A 335 5.18 5.72 -15.26
C SER A 335 5.18 5.11 -16.65
N LEU A 336 5.17 3.80 -16.72
CA LEU A 336 5.07 3.05 -17.95
C LEU A 336 3.67 2.46 -18.06
N GLY A 337 3.00 2.71 -19.18
CA GLY A 337 1.68 2.16 -19.43
C GLY A 337 1.65 1.28 -20.67
N TYR A 338 0.99 0.13 -20.59
CA TYR A 338 0.75 -0.74 -21.72
C TYR A 338 -0.67 -1.32 -21.66
N THR A 339 -1.13 -1.80 -22.79
CA THR A 339 -2.38 -2.54 -22.90
C THR A 339 -2.03 -3.99 -23.14
N PRO A 340 -2.39 -4.90 -22.22
CA PRO A 340 -2.16 -6.32 -22.41
C PRO A 340 -2.72 -6.81 -23.74
N VAL A 341 -1.94 -7.62 -24.46
CA VAL A 341 -2.44 -8.31 -25.65
C VAL A 341 -3.40 -9.38 -25.13
N LYS A 342 -4.70 -9.25 -25.44
CA LYS A 342 -5.73 -10.23 -25.04
C LYS A 342 -5.36 -11.58 -25.63
N VAL A 343 -4.98 -12.50 -24.78
CA VAL A 343 -4.89 -13.92 -25.12
C VAL A 343 -6.03 -14.57 -24.36
N ASP A 344 -7.03 -14.97 -25.11
CA ASP A 344 -8.24 -15.71 -24.69
C ASP A 344 -9.04 -15.10 -23.51
N ALA A 345 -10.31 -14.89 -23.72
CA ALA A 345 -11.27 -14.46 -22.72
C ALA A 345 -11.34 -15.54 -21.61
N GLY A 346 -10.52 -15.40 -20.57
CA GLY A 346 -10.44 -16.37 -19.49
C GLY A 346 -9.19 -16.28 -18.61
N ALA A 347 -8.22 -15.44 -18.92
CA ALA A 347 -7.08 -15.22 -18.03
C ALA A 347 -7.48 -14.27 -16.89
N GLU A 348 -8.36 -14.74 -16.01
CA GLU A 348 -8.59 -14.15 -14.70
C GLU A 348 -7.44 -14.59 -13.79
N GLY A 349 -6.81 -13.67 -13.08
CA GLY A 349 -5.80 -14.03 -12.10
C GLY A 349 -4.60 -13.11 -12.06
N TYR A 350 -3.52 -13.62 -11.52
CA TYR A 350 -2.26 -12.93 -11.39
C TYR A 350 -1.45 -13.00 -12.69
N HIS A 351 -1.03 -11.83 -13.21
CA HIS A 351 -0.16 -11.70 -14.36
C HIS A 351 1.23 -11.25 -13.92
N LYS A 352 2.25 -12.04 -14.26
CA LYS A 352 3.63 -11.72 -13.92
C LYS A 352 4.21 -10.70 -14.89
N ILE A 353 4.85 -9.66 -14.34
CA ILE A 353 5.57 -8.64 -15.10
C ILE A 353 7.06 -8.83 -14.95
N THR A 354 7.76 -8.73 -16.08
CA THR A 354 9.22 -8.65 -16.13
C THR A 354 9.59 -7.39 -16.90
N LEU A 355 10.27 -6.46 -16.22
CA LEU A 355 10.77 -5.22 -16.83
C LEU A 355 12.30 -5.20 -16.70
N THR A 356 13.00 -5.04 -17.82
CA THR A 356 14.45 -4.96 -17.87
C THR A 356 14.92 -3.74 -18.64
N ALA A 357 16.12 -3.24 -18.30
CA ALA A 357 16.76 -2.18 -19.07
C ALA A 357 17.66 -2.78 -20.16
N LYS A 358 17.68 -2.16 -21.34
CA LYS A 358 18.64 -2.49 -22.39
C LYS A 358 20.08 -2.10 -22.04
N LYS A 359 20.22 -1.02 -21.27
CA LYS A 359 21.51 -0.56 -20.74
C LYS A 359 21.95 -1.47 -19.60
N LYS A 360 23.23 -1.87 -19.61
CA LYS A 360 23.84 -2.63 -18.54
C LYS A 360 24.00 -1.76 -17.27
N ASP A 361 24.16 -2.42 -16.13
CA ASP A 361 24.43 -1.78 -14.84
C ASP A 361 23.30 -0.88 -14.31
N LEU A 362 22.07 -1.10 -14.78
CA LEU A 362 20.87 -0.48 -14.24
C LEU A 362 20.05 -1.50 -13.44
N SER A 363 19.63 -1.08 -12.25
CA SER A 363 18.68 -1.83 -11.42
C SER A 363 17.28 -1.21 -11.56
N ILE A 364 16.31 -2.04 -11.88
CA ILE A 364 14.91 -1.62 -12.05
C ILE A 364 14.08 -2.12 -10.86
N GLN A 365 13.34 -1.21 -10.26
CA GLN A 365 12.35 -1.50 -9.25
C GLN A 365 10.96 -1.18 -9.80
N THR A 366 10.09 -2.18 -9.83
CA THR A 366 8.68 -2.08 -10.20
C THR A 366 7.93 -3.26 -9.61
N ARG A 367 6.59 -3.24 -9.64
CA ARG A 367 5.80 -4.37 -9.18
C ARG A 367 6.05 -5.63 -10.02
N GLN A 368 6.03 -6.78 -9.39
CA GLN A 368 6.30 -8.06 -10.04
C GLN A 368 5.11 -8.62 -10.85
N GLY A 369 3.94 -8.02 -10.69
CA GLY A 369 2.74 -8.43 -11.38
C GLY A 369 1.52 -7.62 -10.94
N TYR A 370 0.38 -8.03 -11.43
CA TYR A 370 -0.92 -7.45 -11.06
C TYR A 370 -2.02 -8.49 -11.18
N TYR A 371 -3.14 -8.22 -10.50
CA TYR A 371 -4.36 -9.02 -10.65
C TYR A 371 -5.31 -8.35 -11.64
N ALA A 372 -5.67 -9.07 -12.68
CA ALA A 372 -6.74 -8.64 -13.57
C ALA A 372 -8.07 -8.64 -12.79
N ASP A 373 -8.92 -7.61 -12.99
CA ASP A 373 -10.28 -7.61 -12.43
C ASP A 373 -11.12 -8.66 -13.13
N ARG A 374 -12.06 -9.24 -12.35
CA ARG A 374 -13.08 -10.17 -12.84
C ARG A 374 -14.11 -9.46 -13.69
#